data_58158c63b8b1687f8b20d4b841822459
#
_entry.id   58158c63b8b1687f8b20d4b841822459
#
_cell.length_a   1.000
_cell.length_b   1.000
_cell.length_c   1.000
_cell.angle_alpha   90.00
_cell.angle_beta   90.00
_cell.angle_gamma   90.00
#
_symmetry.space_group_name_H-M   'P 1'
#
loop_
_entity.id
_entity.type
_entity.pdbx_description
1 polymer ?
#
loop_
_entity_poly.entity_id
_entity_poly.type
_entity_poly.pdbx_seq_one_letter_code
_entity_poly.pdbx_strand_id
1 'polypeptide(L)'
;MGNYATLIGESDGIIQLTTWNVGKWDGKLKIGDYALISPGVRILSAKMITIGNSCMFGRGAYVTDSDWHGVYDRNEVAGSPKEVILEDNVWIGDSAIICKGVRIGKNSIIGAGSVVTKNVEPNSIYAGNPAKFVKKLDEQEIIPRKNFYSNPKKLKDDFEILDKLALKDNTLFGWIKSFFYRNKDH
;
A
#
# COMPACT_ATOMS: atom_id res chain seq x y z
N MET A 1 -6.02 7.57 9.87
CA MET A 1 -4.79 6.74 9.83
C MET A 1 -4.46 6.34 11.25
N GLY A 2 -4.11 5.08 11.47
CA GLY A 2 -3.74 4.54 12.76
C GLY A 2 -2.35 4.96 13.24
N ASN A 3 -1.96 4.44 14.42
CA ASN A 3 -0.67 4.72 15.03
C ASN A 3 0.46 3.94 14.35
N TYR A 4 1.70 4.46 14.44
CA TYR A 4 2.91 3.79 13.92
C TYR A 4 2.85 3.40 12.43
N ALA A 5 2.05 4.11 11.63
CA ALA A 5 2.07 3.94 10.20
C ALA A 5 3.40 4.47 9.62
N THR A 6 4.02 3.68 8.75
CA THR A 6 5.25 4.04 8.06
C THR A 6 4.93 4.35 6.60
N LEU A 7 5.19 5.56 6.15
CA LEU A 7 5.07 5.98 4.76
C LEU A 7 6.47 6.25 4.22
N ILE A 8 6.84 5.53 3.17
CA ILE A 8 8.14 5.69 2.51
C ILE A 8 7.91 6.46 1.21
N GLY A 9 8.33 7.71 1.16
CA GLY A 9 8.26 8.54 -0.04
C GLY A 9 9.59 8.55 -0.80
N GLU A 10 9.52 8.57 -2.12
CA GLU A 10 10.64 8.77 -3.03
C GLU A 10 10.28 9.80 -4.09
N SER A 11 11.26 10.44 -4.71
CA SER A 11 11.02 11.51 -5.69
C SER A 11 10.25 11.03 -6.93
N ASP A 12 10.40 9.77 -7.30
CA ASP A 12 9.75 9.10 -8.43
C ASP A 12 8.58 8.20 -8.02
N GLY A 13 8.19 8.23 -6.74
CA GLY A 13 7.17 7.35 -6.17
C GLY A 13 6.24 8.06 -5.18
N ILE A 14 5.41 8.99 -5.66
CA ILE A 14 4.46 9.72 -4.81
C ILE A 14 3.38 8.77 -4.29
N ILE A 15 3.18 8.74 -2.97
CA ILE A 15 2.05 8.04 -2.35
C ILE A 15 0.79 8.90 -2.52
N GLN A 16 -0.28 8.29 -3.03
CA GLN A 16 -1.58 8.95 -3.21
C GLN A 16 -2.65 8.28 -2.34
N LEU A 17 -3.09 8.96 -1.29
CA LEU A 17 -4.21 8.57 -0.44
C LEU A 17 -5.33 9.58 -0.69
N THR A 18 -6.31 9.21 -1.52
CA THR A 18 -7.32 10.14 -2.01
C THR A 18 -8.72 9.65 -1.72
N THR A 19 -9.55 10.51 -1.18
CA THR A 19 -10.99 10.31 -1.08
C THR A 19 -11.70 11.33 -1.97
N TRP A 20 -12.67 10.85 -2.74
CA TRP A 20 -13.42 11.67 -3.68
C TRP A 20 -14.82 11.93 -3.15
N ASN A 21 -15.22 13.21 -3.17
CA ASN A 21 -16.60 13.59 -2.95
C ASN A 21 -17.19 13.96 -4.32
N VAL A 22 -17.96 13.03 -4.90
CA VAL A 22 -18.46 13.16 -6.26
C VAL A 22 -19.91 12.73 -6.36
N GLY A 23 -20.79 13.66 -6.72
CA GLY A 23 -22.22 13.43 -6.85
C GLY A 23 -22.82 12.95 -5.50
N LYS A 24 -23.39 11.73 -5.49
CA LYS A 24 -23.94 11.10 -4.28
C LYS A 24 -22.92 10.31 -3.45
N TRP A 25 -21.67 10.23 -3.92
CA TRP A 25 -20.63 9.44 -3.30
C TRP A 25 -19.70 10.31 -2.46
N ASP A 26 -19.45 9.85 -1.22
CA ASP A 26 -18.56 10.47 -0.24
C ASP A 26 -17.51 9.44 0.17
N GLY A 27 -16.37 9.46 -0.51
CA GLY A 27 -15.29 8.51 -0.34
C GLY A 27 -14.68 8.58 1.05
N LYS A 28 -14.47 7.41 1.64
CA LYS A 28 -13.86 7.27 2.97
C LYS A 28 -12.72 6.28 2.95
N LEU A 29 -11.65 6.60 3.68
CA LEU A 29 -10.47 5.76 3.83
C LEU A 29 -10.15 5.60 5.31
N LYS A 30 -10.11 4.36 5.78
CA LYS A 30 -9.62 3.98 7.11
C LYS A 30 -8.37 3.13 6.97
N ILE A 31 -7.32 3.47 7.70
CA ILE A 31 -6.06 2.72 7.74
C ILE A 31 -5.76 2.45 9.21
N GLY A 32 -5.56 1.17 9.54
CA GLY A 32 -5.24 0.71 10.88
C GLY A 32 -3.82 1.02 11.31
N ASP A 33 -3.45 0.51 12.49
CA ASP A 33 -2.15 0.69 13.10
C ASP A 33 -1.06 -0.10 12.38
N TYR A 34 0.19 0.35 12.49
CA TYR A 34 1.38 -0.34 11.99
C TYR A 34 1.40 -0.58 10.46
N ALA A 35 0.62 0.16 9.69
CA ALA A 35 0.64 0.03 8.23
C ALA A 35 2.00 0.43 7.64
N LEU A 36 2.44 -0.27 6.59
CA LEU A 36 3.59 0.13 5.76
C LEU A 36 3.11 0.45 4.36
N ILE A 37 3.39 1.66 3.92
CA ILE A 37 3.02 2.14 2.58
C ILE A 37 4.30 2.54 1.85
N SER A 38 4.64 1.78 0.82
CA SER A 38 5.85 1.98 -0.01
C SER A 38 5.64 3.06 -1.08
N PRO A 39 6.72 3.53 -1.74
CA PRO A 39 6.64 4.55 -2.78
C PRO A 39 5.67 4.18 -3.91
N GLY A 40 4.98 5.18 -4.47
CA GLY A 40 4.08 5.02 -5.61
C GLY A 40 2.76 4.31 -5.32
N VAL A 41 2.48 3.94 -4.08
CA VAL A 41 1.20 3.33 -3.70
C VAL A 41 0.06 4.33 -3.91
N ARG A 42 -1.03 3.87 -4.54
CA ARG A 42 -2.23 4.66 -4.75
C ARG A 42 -3.44 3.98 -4.11
N ILE A 43 -4.13 4.69 -3.24
CA ILE A 43 -5.37 4.23 -2.59
C ILE A 43 -6.43 5.29 -2.85
N LEU A 44 -7.38 4.98 -3.72
CA LEU A 44 -8.37 5.94 -4.21
C LEU A 44 -9.78 5.44 -3.86
N SER A 45 -10.51 6.21 -3.06
CA SER A 45 -11.85 5.85 -2.58
C SER A 45 -12.91 6.83 -3.04
N ALA A 46 -13.99 6.31 -3.62
CA ALA A 46 -15.24 7.02 -3.90
C ALA A 46 -16.37 6.62 -2.94
N LYS A 47 -16.23 5.50 -2.21
CA LYS A 47 -17.22 5.01 -1.23
C LYS A 47 -16.56 4.69 0.11
N MET A 48 -15.82 3.60 0.19
CA MET A 48 -15.17 3.15 1.42
C MET A 48 -14.05 2.16 1.15
N ILE A 49 -12.86 2.46 1.64
CA ILE A 49 -11.75 1.51 1.71
C ILE A 49 -11.34 1.38 3.19
N THR A 50 -11.38 0.15 3.68
CA THR A 50 -10.96 -0.18 5.05
C THR A 50 -9.72 -1.06 4.99
N ILE A 51 -8.66 -0.62 5.65
CA ILE A 51 -7.38 -1.33 5.77
C ILE A 51 -7.14 -1.62 7.25
N GLY A 52 -6.99 -2.89 7.58
CA GLY A 52 -6.73 -3.37 8.93
C GLY A 52 -5.33 -3.03 9.45
N ASN A 53 -5.00 -3.55 10.62
CA ASN A 53 -3.73 -3.33 11.27
C ASN A 53 -2.60 -4.14 10.60
N SER A 54 -1.37 -3.66 10.69
CA SER A 54 -0.17 -4.36 10.19
C SER A 54 -0.16 -4.65 8.69
N CYS A 55 -1.02 -4.01 7.90
CA CYS A 55 -1.04 -4.19 6.45
C CYS A 55 0.20 -3.58 5.80
N MET A 56 0.67 -4.22 4.74
CA MET A 56 1.85 -3.79 3.99
C MET A 56 1.52 -3.64 2.51
N PHE A 57 2.02 -2.57 1.90
CA PHE A 57 1.84 -2.28 0.49
C PHE A 57 3.20 -2.13 -0.18
N GLY A 58 3.49 -3.01 -1.12
CA GLY A 58 4.65 -2.92 -2.00
C GLY A 58 4.58 -1.72 -2.94
N ARG A 59 5.71 -1.38 -3.55
CA ARG A 59 5.84 -0.24 -4.46
C ARG A 59 4.79 -0.28 -5.55
N GLY A 60 4.16 0.86 -5.83
CA GLY A 60 3.19 1.00 -6.91
C GLY A 60 1.88 0.24 -6.76
N ALA A 61 1.62 -0.41 -5.62
CA ALA A 61 0.35 -1.09 -5.40
C ALA A 61 -0.83 -0.12 -5.55
N TYR A 62 -1.93 -0.61 -6.12
CA TYR A 62 -3.12 0.20 -6.38
C TYR A 62 -4.36 -0.44 -5.75
N VAL A 63 -5.09 0.33 -4.95
CA VAL A 63 -6.37 -0.07 -4.36
C VAL A 63 -7.44 0.93 -4.76
N THR A 64 -8.54 0.43 -5.33
CA THR A 64 -9.66 1.27 -5.72
C THR A 64 -11.00 0.61 -5.40
N ASP A 65 -11.96 1.39 -4.96
CA ASP A 65 -13.33 0.96 -4.73
C ASP A 65 -14.30 1.37 -5.85
N SER A 66 -13.77 1.92 -6.96
CA SER A 66 -14.56 2.47 -8.05
C SER A 66 -13.96 2.14 -9.42
N ASP A 67 -14.81 2.12 -10.45
CA ASP A 67 -14.38 2.09 -11.86
C ASP A 67 -14.11 3.50 -12.42
N TRP A 68 -14.46 4.54 -11.66
CA TRP A 68 -14.36 5.97 -11.97
C TRP A 68 -15.28 6.46 -13.10
N HIS A 69 -15.88 5.55 -13.86
CA HIS A 69 -16.90 5.85 -14.87
C HIS A 69 -17.96 4.78 -14.89
N GLY A 70 -19.13 5.12 -15.40
CA GLY A 70 -20.19 4.14 -15.66
C GLY A 70 -19.77 3.18 -16.78
N VAL A 71 -20.17 1.91 -16.66
CA VAL A 71 -19.83 0.87 -17.65
C VAL A 71 -20.58 1.13 -18.98
N TYR A 72 -21.81 1.58 -18.91
CA TYR A 72 -22.66 1.88 -20.06
C TYR A 72 -22.68 3.37 -20.40
N ASP A 73 -22.82 4.23 -19.39
CA ASP A 73 -22.68 5.69 -19.52
C ASP A 73 -21.35 6.16 -18.93
N ARG A 74 -20.39 6.47 -19.76
CA ARG A 74 -19.05 6.91 -19.33
C ARG A 74 -18.99 8.34 -18.79
N ASN A 75 -20.09 9.09 -18.92
CA ASN A 75 -20.23 10.39 -18.27
C ASN A 75 -20.61 10.26 -16.78
N GLU A 76 -21.09 9.09 -16.37
CA GLU A 76 -21.35 8.80 -14.96
C GLU A 76 -20.05 8.73 -14.18
N VAL A 77 -19.81 9.73 -13.34
CA VAL A 77 -18.61 9.83 -12.50
C VAL A 77 -18.70 8.84 -11.34
N ALA A 78 -17.60 8.15 -11.06
CA ALA A 78 -17.45 7.10 -10.05
C ALA A 78 -18.22 5.79 -10.35
N GLY A 79 -19.06 5.74 -11.37
CA GLY A 79 -19.81 4.54 -11.76
C GLY A 79 -20.55 3.90 -10.59
N SER A 80 -20.29 2.62 -10.30
CA SER A 80 -20.90 1.85 -9.20
C SER A 80 -19.84 1.43 -8.17
N PRO A 81 -19.42 2.30 -7.25
CA PRO A 81 -18.42 1.99 -6.23
C PRO A 81 -18.89 0.87 -5.30
N LYS A 82 -17.95 -0.01 -4.93
CA LYS A 82 -18.16 -1.10 -3.96
C LYS A 82 -17.03 -1.10 -2.94
N GLU A 83 -17.38 -1.17 -1.67
CA GLU A 83 -16.41 -1.20 -0.58
C GLU A 83 -15.29 -2.21 -0.78
N VAL A 84 -14.07 -1.82 -0.41
CA VAL A 84 -12.91 -2.70 -0.34
C VAL A 84 -12.46 -2.85 1.10
N ILE A 85 -12.23 -4.11 1.52
CA ILE A 85 -11.81 -4.43 2.87
C ILE A 85 -10.54 -5.28 2.82
N LEU A 86 -9.46 -4.77 3.38
CA LEU A 86 -8.28 -5.52 3.72
C LEU A 86 -8.28 -5.77 5.23
N GLU A 87 -8.34 -7.04 5.64
CA GLU A 87 -8.27 -7.40 7.05
C GLU A 87 -6.85 -7.23 7.60
N ASP A 88 -6.64 -7.59 8.87
CA ASP A 88 -5.34 -7.40 9.52
C ASP A 88 -4.23 -8.22 8.86
N ASN A 89 -3.03 -7.67 8.86
CA ASN A 89 -1.80 -8.31 8.42
C ASN A 89 -1.81 -8.77 6.95
N VAL A 90 -2.53 -8.05 6.08
CA VAL A 90 -2.53 -8.31 4.64
C VAL A 90 -1.29 -7.70 4.00
N TRP A 91 -0.63 -8.45 3.12
CA TRP A 91 0.49 -7.97 2.32
C TRP A 91 0.10 -7.89 0.84
N ILE A 92 0.09 -6.69 0.30
CA ILE A 92 -0.12 -6.41 -1.12
C ILE A 92 1.25 -6.27 -1.78
N GLY A 93 1.57 -7.16 -2.71
CA GLY A 93 2.83 -7.16 -3.46
C GLY A 93 2.96 -5.96 -4.40
N ASP A 94 4.18 -5.74 -4.89
CA ASP A 94 4.51 -4.63 -5.79
C ASP A 94 3.61 -4.62 -7.02
N SER A 95 3.11 -3.44 -7.38
CA SER A 95 2.25 -3.20 -8.55
C SER A 95 0.99 -4.06 -8.61
N ALA A 96 0.58 -4.68 -7.50
CA ALA A 96 -0.68 -5.40 -7.45
C ALA A 96 -1.87 -4.43 -7.43
N ILE A 97 -2.98 -4.86 -8.04
CA ILE A 97 -4.20 -4.06 -8.18
C ILE A 97 -5.34 -4.75 -7.42
N ILE A 98 -5.96 -4.03 -6.50
CA ILE A 98 -7.14 -4.49 -5.76
C ILE A 98 -8.35 -3.74 -6.32
N CYS A 99 -9.26 -4.49 -6.93
CA CYS A 99 -10.47 -3.95 -7.54
C CYS A 99 -11.59 -3.73 -6.52
N LYS A 100 -12.56 -2.93 -6.91
CA LYS A 100 -13.76 -2.64 -6.11
C LYS A 100 -14.50 -3.90 -5.67
N GLY A 101 -15.07 -3.86 -4.48
CA GLY A 101 -15.92 -4.92 -3.94
C GLY A 101 -15.15 -6.14 -3.41
N VAL A 102 -13.82 -6.05 -3.31
CA VAL A 102 -12.97 -7.15 -2.85
C VAL A 102 -12.79 -7.08 -1.33
N ARG A 103 -12.89 -8.24 -0.68
CA ARG A 103 -12.44 -8.47 0.68
C ARG A 103 -11.24 -9.40 0.67
N ILE A 104 -10.15 -8.99 1.31
CA ILE A 104 -8.95 -9.79 1.49
C ILE A 104 -8.86 -10.19 2.97
N GLY A 105 -8.91 -11.50 3.21
CA GLY A 105 -8.90 -12.08 4.57
C GLY A 105 -7.55 -11.88 5.27
N LYS A 106 -7.59 -11.91 6.60
CA LYS A 106 -6.41 -11.70 7.46
C LYS A 106 -5.22 -12.56 7.06
N ASN A 107 -4.02 -12.02 7.25
CA ASN A 107 -2.74 -12.71 7.01
C ASN A 107 -2.49 -13.11 5.55
N SER A 108 -3.32 -12.69 4.60
CA SER A 108 -3.16 -13.11 3.21
C SER A 108 -2.14 -12.26 2.47
N ILE A 109 -1.54 -12.86 1.44
CA ILE A 109 -0.53 -12.23 0.59
C ILE A 109 -1.05 -12.19 -0.83
N ILE A 110 -0.95 -11.02 -1.46
CA ILE A 110 -1.19 -10.85 -2.88
C ILE A 110 0.16 -10.72 -3.57
N GLY A 111 0.45 -11.61 -4.51
CA GLY A 111 1.70 -11.61 -5.28
C GLY A 111 1.87 -10.33 -6.11
N ALA A 112 3.11 -9.96 -6.39
CA ALA A 112 3.44 -8.80 -7.22
C ALA A 112 2.76 -8.87 -8.60
N GLY A 113 2.32 -7.71 -9.13
CA GLY A 113 1.67 -7.59 -10.43
C GLY A 113 0.30 -8.25 -10.55
N SER A 114 -0.28 -8.73 -9.45
CA SER A 114 -1.56 -9.45 -9.46
C SER A 114 -2.75 -8.51 -9.56
N VAL A 115 -3.83 -8.96 -10.20
CA VAL A 115 -5.11 -8.22 -10.27
C VAL A 115 -6.19 -8.99 -9.53
N VAL A 116 -6.58 -8.47 -8.36
CA VAL A 116 -7.55 -9.12 -7.48
C VAL A 116 -8.95 -8.60 -7.80
N THR A 117 -9.79 -9.46 -8.34
CA THR A 117 -11.18 -9.16 -8.74
C THR A 117 -12.24 -9.90 -7.92
N LYS A 118 -11.82 -10.79 -7.03
CA LYS A 118 -12.68 -11.60 -6.16
C LYS A 118 -12.12 -11.64 -4.74
N ASN A 119 -12.95 -12.01 -3.78
CA ASN A 119 -12.54 -12.15 -2.39
C ASN A 119 -11.40 -13.18 -2.25
N VAL A 120 -10.52 -12.89 -1.29
CA VAL A 120 -9.37 -13.72 -0.92
C VAL A 120 -9.58 -14.26 0.47
N GLU A 121 -9.41 -15.56 0.63
CA GLU A 121 -9.57 -16.23 1.91
C GLU A 121 -8.44 -15.90 2.89
N PRO A 122 -8.70 -15.91 4.21
CA PRO A 122 -7.66 -15.70 5.22
C PRO A 122 -6.50 -16.72 5.09
N ASN A 123 -5.32 -16.33 5.56
CA ASN A 123 -4.13 -17.17 5.63
C ASN A 123 -3.79 -17.84 4.28
N SER A 124 -3.81 -17.05 3.19
CA SER A 124 -3.57 -17.60 1.84
C SER A 124 -2.79 -16.67 0.95
N ILE A 125 -2.12 -17.25 -0.03
CA ILE A 125 -1.44 -16.53 -1.10
C ILE A 125 -2.28 -16.62 -2.38
N TYR A 126 -2.52 -15.47 -3.00
CA TYR A 126 -3.14 -15.35 -4.32
C TYR A 126 -2.21 -14.59 -5.26
N ALA A 127 -2.13 -15.02 -6.52
CA ALA A 127 -1.28 -14.35 -7.51
C ALA A 127 -1.83 -14.49 -8.93
N GLY A 128 -1.37 -13.61 -9.82
CA GLY A 128 -1.70 -13.60 -11.25
C GLY A 128 -2.76 -12.58 -11.64
N ASN A 129 -3.12 -12.57 -12.93
CA ASN A 129 -4.15 -11.70 -13.51
C ASN A 129 -5.14 -12.54 -14.35
N PRO A 130 -6.39 -12.76 -13.88
CA PRO A 130 -6.86 -12.43 -12.52
C PRO A 130 -6.18 -13.30 -11.45
N ALA A 131 -6.08 -12.77 -10.23
CA ALA A 131 -5.43 -13.47 -9.12
C ALA A 131 -6.19 -14.75 -8.76
N LYS A 132 -5.43 -15.84 -8.58
CA LYS A 132 -5.92 -17.16 -8.20
C LYS A 132 -5.19 -17.66 -6.96
N PHE A 133 -5.83 -18.55 -6.23
CA PHE A 133 -5.25 -19.23 -5.09
C PHE A 133 -3.95 -19.97 -5.47
N VAL A 134 -2.91 -19.77 -4.67
CA VAL A 134 -1.61 -20.45 -4.82
C VAL A 134 -1.42 -21.49 -3.71
N LYS A 135 -1.50 -21.06 -2.45
CA LYS A 135 -1.39 -21.94 -1.29
C LYS A 135 -1.95 -21.31 -0.01
N LYS A 136 -2.19 -22.15 0.99
CA LYS A 136 -2.44 -21.73 2.39
C LYS A 136 -1.13 -21.41 3.09
N LEU A 137 -1.22 -20.49 4.06
CA LEU A 137 -0.16 -20.17 5.02
C LEU A 137 -0.45 -20.87 6.34
N ASP A 138 0.59 -21.29 7.05
CA ASP A 138 0.46 -21.73 8.43
C ASP A 138 0.34 -20.52 9.34
N GLU A 139 -0.81 -20.38 10.00
CA GLU A 139 -1.10 -19.22 10.85
C GLU A 139 -0.14 -19.14 12.05
N GLN A 140 0.40 -20.28 12.52
CA GLN A 140 1.30 -20.33 13.66
C GLN A 140 2.69 -19.75 13.35
N GLU A 141 3.09 -19.73 12.07
CA GLU A 141 4.37 -19.18 11.63
C GLU A 141 4.29 -17.68 11.32
N ILE A 142 3.09 -17.09 11.34
CA ILE A 142 2.91 -15.70 10.91
C ILE A 142 3.27 -14.73 12.03
N ILE A 143 4.25 -13.88 11.77
CA ILE A 143 4.65 -12.78 12.66
C ILE A 143 4.15 -11.46 12.07
N PRO A 144 3.16 -10.81 12.68
CA PRO A 144 2.62 -9.55 12.16
C PRO A 144 3.59 -8.39 12.36
N ARG A 145 3.49 -7.38 11.47
CA ARG A 145 4.36 -6.20 11.49
C ARG A 145 4.41 -5.47 12.83
N LYS A 146 3.33 -5.48 13.62
CA LYS A 146 3.33 -4.88 14.97
C LYS A 146 4.50 -5.35 15.83
N ASN A 147 4.99 -6.57 15.63
CA ASN A 147 6.10 -7.15 16.39
C ASN A 147 7.43 -6.43 16.12
N PHE A 148 7.58 -5.75 14.97
CA PHE A 148 8.74 -4.89 14.69
C PHE A 148 8.89 -3.77 15.72
N TYR A 149 7.78 -3.31 16.29
CA TYR A 149 7.74 -2.23 17.28
C TYR A 149 7.79 -2.71 18.74
N SER A 150 7.86 -4.02 18.96
CA SER A 150 7.88 -4.62 20.32
C SER A 150 9.18 -4.37 21.08
N ASN A 151 10.27 -4.03 20.40
CA ASN A 151 11.57 -3.72 20.98
C ASN A 151 12.05 -2.33 20.55
N PRO A 152 11.71 -1.27 21.31
CA PRO A 152 12.07 0.11 20.95
C PRO A 152 13.58 0.35 20.81
N LYS A 153 14.40 -0.36 21.61
CA LYS A 153 15.86 -0.20 21.53
C LYS A 153 16.39 -0.74 20.19
N LYS A 154 16.01 -1.98 19.84
CA LYS A 154 16.39 -2.56 18.57
C LYS A 154 15.90 -1.72 17.39
N LEU A 155 14.66 -1.22 17.47
CA LEU A 155 14.08 -0.34 16.45
C LEU A 155 14.93 0.91 16.23
N LYS A 156 15.38 1.56 17.32
CA LYS A 156 16.27 2.71 17.26
C LYS A 156 17.59 2.36 16.58
N ASP A 157 18.22 1.25 17.00
CA ASP A 157 19.49 0.80 16.46
C ASP A 157 19.37 0.49 14.95
N ASP A 158 18.27 -0.17 14.52
CA ASP A 158 17.99 -0.47 13.11
C ASP A 158 17.82 0.81 12.28
N PHE A 159 17.08 1.83 12.78
CA PHE A 159 16.94 3.11 12.10
C PHE A 159 18.26 3.89 12.04
N GLU A 160 19.07 3.89 13.08
CA GLU A 160 20.41 4.52 13.06
C GLU A 160 21.31 3.87 12.02
N ILE A 161 21.22 2.55 11.82
CA ILE A 161 21.97 1.85 10.77
C ILE A 161 21.47 2.28 9.38
N LEU A 162 20.16 2.33 9.18
CA LEU A 162 19.56 2.77 7.90
C LEU A 162 19.94 4.22 7.58
N ASP A 163 19.88 5.11 8.55
CA ASP A 163 20.28 6.51 8.39
C ASP A 163 21.77 6.63 8.01
N LYS A 164 22.66 5.87 8.68
CA LYS A 164 24.08 5.84 8.35
C LYS A 164 24.33 5.33 6.93
N LEU A 165 23.58 4.33 6.48
CA LEU A 165 23.68 3.79 5.12
C LEU A 165 23.15 4.79 4.08
N ALA A 166 21.99 5.40 4.34
CA ALA A 166 21.37 6.39 3.46
C ALA A 166 22.22 7.68 3.33
N LEU A 167 22.92 8.07 4.40
CA LEU A 167 23.73 9.29 4.46
C LEU A 167 25.22 9.04 4.16
N LYS A 168 25.61 7.80 3.89
CA LYS A 168 27.03 7.42 3.70
C LYS A 168 27.78 8.29 2.72
N ASP A 169 27.13 8.69 1.63
CA ASP A 169 27.70 9.51 0.57
C ASP A 169 27.33 11.00 0.68
N ASN A 170 26.57 11.35 1.73
CA ASN A 170 26.12 12.73 1.98
C ASN A 170 27.22 13.53 2.72
N THR A 171 28.29 13.82 2.03
CA THR A 171 29.42 14.60 2.55
C THR A 171 29.26 16.08 2.19
N LEU A 172 29.90 16.98 2.98
CA LEU A 172 29.92 18.42 2.67
C LEU A 172 30.45 18.66 1.24
N PHE A 173 31.44 17.89 0.82
CA PHE A 173 32.01 17.97 -0.53
C PHE A 173 31.01 17.47 -1.60
N GLY A 174 30.29 16.40 -1.34
CA GLY A 174 29.21 15.91 -2.20
C GLY A 174 28.09 16.94 -2.35
N TRP A 175 27.72 17.58 -1.24
CA TRP A 175 26.73 18.65 -1.23
C TRP A 175 27.18 19.87 -2.05
N ILE A 176 28.41 20.38 -1.86
CA ILE A 176 28.98 21.47 -2.67
C ILE A 176 29.00 21.07 -4.15
N LYS A 177 29.41 19.84 -4.46
CA LYS A 177 29.46 19.33 -5.84
C LYS A 177 28.09 19.31 -6.49
N SER A 178 27.03 19.01 -5.75
CA SER A 178 25.65 19.00 -6.27
C SER A 178 25.16 20.36 -6.78
N PHE A 179 25.66 21.47 -6.24
CA PHE A 179 25.36 22.82 -6.75
C PHE A 179 25.94 23.07 -8.15
N PHE A 180 27.06 22.44 -8.48
CA PHE A 180 27.73 22.66 -9.76
C PHE A 180 27.30 21.67 -10.85
N TYR A 181 26.67 20.55 -10.49
CA TYR A 181 26.26 19.48 -11.42
C TYR A 181 24.74 19.31 -11.56
N ARG A 182 23.95 20.24 -11.04
CA ARG A 182 22.46 20.16 -11.01
C ARG A 182 21.77 20.30 -12.36
N ASN A 183 22.46 20.37 -13.50
CA ASN A 183 21.86 20.69 -14.79
C ASN A 183 22.36 19.82 -15.94
N LYS A 184 22.35 18.48 -15.86
CA LYS A 184 22.66 17.68 -17.04
C LYS A 184 21.77 16.47 -17.33
N ASP A 185 20.75 16.18 -16.52
CA ASP A 185 19.85 15.07 -16.82
C ASP A 185 18.40 15.45 -16.44
N HIS A 186 17.77 16.19 -17.36
CA HIS A 186 16.30 16.25 -17.54
C HIS A 186 16.02 16.45 -19.02
#